data_0ae0a2a014855b6346c4be64c9d63246
#
_entry.id   0ae0a2a014855b6346c4be64c9d63246
#
_cell.length_a   1.000
_cell.length_b   1.000
_cell.length_c   1.000
_cell.angle_alpha   90.00
_cell.angle_beta   90.00
_cell.angle_gamma   90.00
#
_symmetry.space_group_name_H-M   'P 1'
#
loop_
_entity.id
_entity.type
_entity.pdbx_description
1 polymer ?
#
loop_
_entity_poly.entity_id
_entity_poly.type
_entity_poly.pdbx_seq_one_letter_code
_entity_poly.pdbx_strand_id
1 'polypeptide(L)'
;MALSDRPAERHRQIGGLFTDRVRGTQRWDAPAPVAGWVARDVVRHLTGWFPAFLSAGSGIKLPSGPSVDEDPVAAWQVHCDAVQALLDDPATAGRTLTNKHIGTVPLDRAIDQFYTADVFMHTWDLARATGQDERLDPDLCAELLAGMGPLEEVIRSSGQYGPKVEVSRDADPQTKLLGFIGRDPCWVPAGSSPDR
;
A
#
# COMPACT_ATOMS: atom_id res chain seq x y z
N MET A 1 9.94 -3.01 16.26
CA MET A 1 9.09 -2.12 17.08
C MET A 1 7.68 -2.31 16.59
N ALA A 2 6.72 -2.62 17.47
CA ALA A 2 5.34 -2.86 17.06
C ALA A 2 4.74 -1.59 16.38
N LEU A 3 3.91 -1.81 15.37
CA LEU A 3 3.19 -0.72 14.72
C LEU A 3 2.11 -0.16 15.67
N SER A 4 1.86 1.13 15.56
CA SER A 4 0.84 1.81 16.37
C SER A 4 -0.57 1.44 15.90
N ASP A 5 -1.53 1.44 16.81
CA ASP A 5 -2.96 1.31 16.52
C ASP A 5 -3.63 2.68 16.24
N ARG A 6 -2.90 3.79 16.44
CA ARG A 6 -3.37 5.14 16.12
C ARG A 6 -3.11 5.44 14.63
N PRO A 7 -4.14 5.82 13.84
CA PRO A 7 -4.01 6.01 12.39
C PRO A 7 -2.86 6.91 11.95
N ALA A 8 -2.72 8.09 12.55
CA ALA A 8 -1.66 9.04 12.19
C ALA A 8 -0.25 8.48 12.45
N GLU A 9 -0.06 7.78 13.58
CA GLU A 9 1.23 7.21 13.93
C GLU A 9 1.54 5.96 13.10
N ARG A 10 0.53 5.10 12.86
CA ARG A 10 0.66 3.94 11.97
C ARG A 10 1.04 4.38 10.56
N HIS A 11 0.38 5.43 10.04
CA HIS A 11 0.73 5.97 8.71
C HIS A 11 2.16 6.50 8.67
N ARG A 12 2.61 7.21 9.71
CA ARG A 12 4.00 7.70 9.81
C ARG A 12 5.01 6.57 9.75
N GLN A 13 4.76 5.49 10.49
CA GLN A 13 5.64 4.32 10.51
C GLN A 13 5.67 3.60 9.15
N ILE A 14 4.49 3.30 8.57
CA ILE A 14 4.37 2.57 7.30
C ILE A 14 4.84 3.43 6.13
N GLY A 15 4.43 4.71 6.08
CA GLY A 15 4.89 5.66 5.08
C GLY A 15 6.41 5.86 5.12
N GLY A 16 7.00 5.84 6.33
CA GLY A 16 8.44 5.86 6.53
C GLY A 16 9.13 4.63 5.92
N LEU A 17 8.62 3.44 6.20
CA LEU A 17 9.14 2.19 5.62
C LEU A 17 9.08 2.20 4.09
N PHE A 18 7.96 2.61 3.52
CA PHE A 18 7.83 2.73 2.07
C PHE A 18 8.77 3.81 1.50
N THR A 19 8.91 4.95 2.18
CA THR A 19 9.86 6.02 1.80
C THR A 19 11.29 5.51 1.73
N ASP A 20 11.71 4.66 2.66
CA ASP A 20 13.04 4.06 2.63
C ASP A 20 13.20 3.16 1.38
N ARG A 21 12.17 2.40 0.98
CA ARG A 21 12.19 1.60 -0.26
C ARG A 21 12.22 2.48 -1.50
N VAL A 22 11.46 3.57 -1.53
CA VAL A 22 11.48 4.56 -2.62
C VAL A 22 12.88 5.15 -2.78
N ARG A 23 13.49 5.63 -1.70
CA ARG A 23 14.83 6.21 -1.71
C ARG A 23 15.93 5.22 -2.06
N GLY A 24 15.75 3.94 -1.70
CA GLY A 24 16.69 2.85 -2.02
C GLY A 24 16.57 2.33 -3.46
N THR A 25 15.52 2.72 -4.20
CA THR A 25 15.25 2.21 -5.53
C THR A 25 16.22 2.82 -6.56
N GLN A 26 16.98 1.96 -7.25
CA GLN A 26 17.91 2.34 -8.31
C GLN A 26 17.38 2.00 -9.71
N ARG A 27 16.49 1.01 -9.82
CA ARG A 27 15.96 0.51 -11.10
C ARG A 27 14.44 0.64 -11.12
N TRP A 28 13.97 1.80 -11.58
CA TRP A 28 12.54 2.12 -11.62
C TRP A 28 11.76 1.34 -12.66
N ASP A 29 12.45 0.78 -13.67
CA ASP A 29 11.84 -0.03 -14.72
C ASP A 29 11.99 -1.55 -14.45
N ALA A 30 12.44 -1.93 -13.24
CA ALA A 30 12.48 -3.33 -12.83
C ALA A 30 11.05 -3.89 -12.75
N PRO A 31 10.79 -5.11 -13.29
CA PRO A 31 9.49 -5.76 -13.16
C PRO A 31 9.05 -5.87 -11.69
N ALA A 32 7.76 -5.68 -11.44
CA ALA A 32 7.17 -5.79 -10.12
C ALA A 32 6.26 -7.03 -10.02
N PRO A 33 5.95 -7.52 -8.79
CA PRO A 33 5.09 -8.68 -8.58
C PRO A 33 3.65 -8.52 -9.10
N VAL A 34 3.20 -7.28 -9.26
CA VAL A 34 1.91 -7.00 -9.91
C VAL A 34 2.05 -7.20 -11.42
N ALA A 35 1.19 -8.02 -11.99
CA ALA A 35 1.27 -8.36 -13.42
C ALA A 35 1.23 -7.10 -14.31
N GLY A 36 2.23 -6.97 -15.18
CA GLY A 36 2.36 -5.85 -16.12
C GLY A 36 2.91 -4.56 -15.51
N TRP A 37 3.28 -4.56 -14.23
CA TRP A 37 3.86 -3.38 -13.56
C TRP A 37 5.38 -3.46 -13.50
N VAL A 38 5.97 -2.27 -13.40
CA VAL A 38 7.37 -2.06 -13.00
C VAL A 38 7.41 -1.32 -11.65
N ALA A 39 8.58 -1.23 -11.03
CA ALA A 39 8.77 -0.58 -9.72
C ALA A 39 8.14 0.83 -9.65
N ARG A 40 8.28 1.62 -10.71
CA ARG A 40 7.68 2.96 -10.85
C ARG A 40 6.15 2.95 -10.75
N ASP A 41 5.51 1.89 -11.26
CA ASP A 41 4.04 1.78 -11.27
C ASP A 41 3.47 1.58 -9.86
N VAL A 42 4.25 1.02 -8.93
CA VAL A 42 3.86 0.93 -7.52
C VAL A 42 3.70 2.33 -6.92
N VAL A 43 4.65 3.22 -7.17
CA VAL A 43 4.54 4.62 -6.73
C VAL A 43 3.40 5.34 -7.45
N ARG A 44 3.27 5.15 -8.77
CA ARG A 44 2.19 5.77 -9.57
C ARG A 44 0.82 5.36 -9.05
N HIS A 45 0.64 4.10 -8.70
CA HIS A 45 -0.62 3.61 -8.12
C HIS A 45 -0.95 4.37 -6.84
N LEU A 46 -0.06 4.35 -5.86
CA LEU A 46 -0.30 4.95 -4.54
C LEU A 46 -0.54 6.47 -4.60
N THR A 47 0.16 7.17 -5.48
CA THR A 47 -0.01 8.63 -5.65
C THR A 47 -1.19 9.01 -6.55
N GLY A 48 -1.72 8.06 -7.33
CA GLY A 48 -2.76 8.29 -8.32
C GLY A 48 -4.19 8.10 -7.82
N TRP A 49 -4.50 6.96 -7.20
CA TRP A 49 -5.89 6.63 -6.87
C TRP A 49 -6.41 7.36 -5.64
N PHE A 50 -5.58 7.50 -4.60
CA PHE A 50 -6.02 8.00 -3.31
C PHE A 50 -6.50 9.47 -3.33
N PRO A 51 -5.86 10.43 -4.04
CA PRO A 51 -6.35 11.79 -4.11
C PRO A 51 -7.77 11.90 -4.66
N ALA A 52 -8.09 11.11 -5.67
CA ALA A 52 -9.44 11.08 -6.25
C ALA A 52 -10.48 10.50 -5.26
N PHE A 53 -10.13 9.39 -4.60
CA PHE A 53 -10.96 8.77 -3.56
C PHE A 53 -11.22 9.73 -2.39
N LEU A 54 -10.18 10.37 -1.88
CA LEU A 54 -10.26 11.34 -0.79
C LEU A 54 -11.13 12.54 -1.17
N SER A 55 -10.88 13.12 -2.35
CA SER A 55 -11.62 14.30 -2.82
C SER A 55 -13.10 13.98 -3.05
N ALA A 56 -13.42 12.83 -3.63
CA ALA A 56 -14.80 12.41 -3.86
C ALA A 56 -15.57 12.17 -2.57
N GLY A 57 -14.92 11.60 -1.55
CA GLY A 57 -15.57 11.20 -0.30
C GLY A 57 -15.58 12.25 0.80
N SER A 58 -14.63 13.19 0.79
CA SER A 58 -14.46 14.19 1.87
C SER A 58 -14.39 15.64 1.39
N GLY A 59 -14.25 15.87 0.08
CA GLY A 59 -14.00 17.19 -0.50
C GLY A 59 -12.57 17.71 -0.30
N ILE A 60 -11.69 16.94 0.37
CA ILE A 60 -10.30 17.33 0.62
C ILE A 60 -9.47 17.07 -0.63
N LYS A 61 -8.64 18.03 -1.01
CA LYS A 61 -7.70 17.91 -2.13
C LYS A 61 -6.28 17.93 -1.59
N LEU A 62 -5.49 16.95 -1.98
CA LEU A 62 -4.05 16.93 -1.71
C LEU A 62 -3.29 17.75 -2.76
N PRO A 63 -2.14 18.36 -2.41
CA PRO A 63 -1.25 18.97 -3.39
C PRO A 63 -0.74 17.91 -4.37
N SER A 64 -0.50 18.32 -5.61
CA SER A 64 0.12 17.48 -6.62
C SER A 64 1.63 17.65 -6.60
N GLY A 65 2.36 16.54 -6.58
CA GLY A 65 3.81 16.50 -6.81
C GLY A 65 4.17 16.51 -8.30
N PRO A 66 5.46 16.35 -8.61
CA PRO A 66 5.91 16.10 -9.98
C PRO A 66 5.33 14.79 -10.53
N SER A 67 5.42 14.62 -11.84
CA SER A 67 5.08 13.34 -12.47
C SER A 67 5.97 12.21 -11.93
N VAL A 68 5.38 11.04 -11.66
CA VAL A 68 6.15 9.84 -11.28
C VAL A 68 7.11 9.41 -12.39
N ASP A 69 6.82 9.75 -13.65
CA ASP A 69 7.72 9.47 -14.78
C ASP A 69 8.96 10.35 -14.77
N GLU A 70 8.85 11.56 -14.22
CA GLU A 70 9.96 12.52 -14.12
C GLU A 70 10.76 12.29 -12.84
N ASP A 71 10.08 12.21 -11.69
CA ASP A 71 10.71 12.04 -10.38
C ASP A 71 9.80 11.25 -9.41
N PRO A 72 9.91 9.91 -9.41
CA PRO A 72 9.10 9.06 -8.52
C PRO A 72 9.39 9.31 -7.04
N VAL A 73 10.62 9.74 -6.69
CA VAL A 73 10.98 10.00 -5.29
C VAL A 73 10.29 11.27 -4.79
N ALA A 74 10.36 12.35 -5.55
CA ALA A 74 9.72 13.61 -5.18
C ALA A 74 8.19 13.51 -5.26
N ALA A 75 7.62 12.76 -6.24
CA ALA A 75 6.19 12.49 -6.33
C ALA A 75 5.68 11.79 -5.08
N TRP A 76 6.36 10.74 -4.63
CA TRP A 76 6.03 10.05 -3.39
C TRP A 76 6.18 10.96 -2.16
N GLN A 77 7.28 11.70 -2.04
CA GLN A 77 7.55 12.53 -0.87
C GLN A 77 6.44 13.59 -0.68
N VAL A 78 6.09 14.32 -1.75
CA VAL A 78 5.01 15.33 -1.68
C VAL A 78 3.69 14.70 -1.26
N HIS A 79 3.36 13.53 -1.80
CA HIS A 79 2.13 12.84 -1.49
C HIS A 79 2.10 12.31 -0.05
N CYS A 80 3.15 11.63 0.39
CA CYS A 80 3.26 11.08 1.74
C CYS A 80 3.19 12.17 2.81
N ASP A 81 3.92 13.28 2.60
CA ASP A 81 3.92 14.42 3.52
C ASP A 81 2.52 15.07 3.60
N ALA A 82 1.81 15.16 2.48
CA ALA A 82 0.47 15.72 2.44
C ALA A 82 -0.55 14.86 3.18
N VAL A 83 -0.48 13.54 3.04
CA VAL A 83 -1.35 12.61 3.78
C VAL A 83 -1.03 12.64 5.28
N GLN A 84 0.25 12.69 5.63
CA GLN A 84 0.66 12.79 7.03
C GLN A 84 0.20 14.12 7.66
N ALA A 85 0.38 15.23 6.95
CA ALA A 85 -0.08 16.54 7.41
C ALA A 85 -1.60 16.55 7.63
N LEU A 86 -2.37 15.90 6.75
CA LEU A 86 -3.81 15.76 6.91
C LEU A 86 -4.18 14.97 8.17
N LEU A 87 -3.45 13.91 8.49
CA LEU A 87 -3.69 13.09 9.68
C LEU A 87 -3.26 13.79 10.98
N ASP A 88 -2.28 14.68 10.90
CA ASP A 88 -1.74 15.43 12.05
C ASP A 88 -2.51 16.75 12.32
N ASP A 89 -3.31 17.21 11.36
CA ASP A 89 -4.05 18.47 11.49
C ASP A 89 -5.28 18.32 12.42
N PRO A 90 -5.31 19.00 13.58
CA PRO A 90 -6.45 18.97 14.48
C PRO A 90 -7.76 19.44 13.83
N ALA A 91 -7.70 20.27 12.78
CA ALA A 91 -8.89 20.76 12.07
C ALA A 91 -9.58 19.64 11.26
N THR A 92 -8.93 18.53 11.03
CA THR A 92 -9.51 17.34 10.39
C THR A 92 -10.12 16.35 11.39
N ALA A 93 -9.89 16.54 12.68
CA ALA A 93 -10.47 15.70 13.71
C ALA A 93 -12.01 15.72 13.63
N GLY A 94 -12.60 14.54 13.62
CA GLY A 94 -14.06 14.40 13.50
C GLY A 94 -14.61 14.55 12.07
N ARG A 95 -13.78 14.84 11.07
CA ARG A 95 -14.22 14.76 9.66
C ARG A 95 -14.47 13.31 9.25
N THR A 96 -15.33 13.16 8.25
CA THR A 96 -15.70 11.86 7.71
C THR A 96 -15.41 11.78 6.22
N LEU A 97 -15.29 10.54 5.73
CA LEU A 97 -15.27 10.20 4.32
C LEU A 97 -16.51 9.36 4.02
N THR A 98 -17.25 9.73 2.98
CA THR A 98 -18.44 9.00 2.53
C THR A 98 -18.22 8.41 1.15
N ASN A 99 -18.48 7.11 1.01
CA ASN A 99 -18.41 6.42 -0.27
C ASN A 99 -19.57 5.42 -0.37
N LYS A 100 -20.09 5.22 -1.58
CA LYS A 100 -21.27 4.36 -1.83
C LYS A 100 -21.09 2.90 -1.41
N HIS A 101 -19.85 2.41 -1.34
CA HIS A 101 -19.55 1.01 -1.00
C HIS A 101 -19.23 0.78 0.47
N ILE A 102 -18.72 1.80 1.15
CA ILE A 102 -18.26 1.69 2.55
C ILE A 102 -19.11 2.52 3.53
N GLY A 103 -20.06 3.32 3.01
CA GLY A 103 -20.84 4.23 3.85
C GLY A 103 -20.03 5.46 4.31
N THR A 104 -20.37 5.97 5.50
CA THR A 104 -19.69 7.11 6.12
C THR A 104 -18.82 6.63 7.28
N VAL A 105 -17.53 6.89 7.21
CA VAL A 105 -16.54 6.49 8.22
C VAL A 105 -15.68 7.68 8.65
N PRO A 106 -15.10 7.69 9.87
CA PRO A 106 -14.14 8.71 10.28
C PRO A 106 -12.98 8.79 9.28
N LEU A 107 -12.54 10.01 8.97
CA LEU A 107 -11.55 10.24 7.92
C LEU A 107 -10.21 9.53 8.20
N ASP A 108 -9.73 9.63 9.44
CA ASP A 108 -8.49 8.97 9.88
C ASP A 108 -8.57 7.44 9.74
N ARG A 109 -9.73 6.85 10.07
CA ARG A 109 -9.97 5.41 9.89
C ARG A 109 -10.07 5.02 8.42
N ALA A 110 -10.66 5.86 7.57
CA ALA A 110 -10.69 5.62 6.13
C ALA A 110 -9.28 5.61 5.53
N ILE A 111 -8.44 6.57 5.94
CA ILE A 111 -7.03 6.63 5.51
C ILE A 111 -6.29 5.38 5.99
N ASP A 112 -6.44 5.00 7.24
CA ASP A 112 -5.77 3.83 7.83
C ASP A 112 -6.17 2.53 7.12
N GLN A 113 -7.47 2.28 7.01
CA GLN A 113 -8.02 1.04 6.46
C GLN A 113 -7.76 0.86 4.96
N PHE A 114 -7.85 1.93 4.18
CA PHE A 114 -7.79 1.82 2.73
C PHE A 114 -6.44 2.23 2.18
N TYR A 115 -5.90 3.36 2.61
CA TYR A 115 -4.67 3.88 2.03
C TYR A 115 -3.41 3.39 2.75
N THR A 116 -3.34 3.50 4.07
CA THR A 116 -2.17 3.05 4.83
C THR A 116 -1.96 1.54 4.70
N ALA A 117 -3.04 0.76 4.70
CA ALA A 117 -2.99 -0.68 4.42
C ALA A 117 -2.48 -0.99 2.99
N ASP A 118 -2.87 -0.18 2.00
CA ASP A 118 -2.42 -0.32 0.62
C ASP A 118 -0.91 0.00 0.49
N VAL A 119 -0.45 1.09 1.13
CA VAL A 119 0.99 1.42 1.22
C VAL A 119 1.77 0.27 1.87
N PHE A 120 1.23 -0.33 2.94
CA PHE A 120 1.87 -1.45 3.61
C PHE A 120 2.06 -2.65 2.68
N MET A 121 1.00 -3.06 1.98
CA MET A 121 1.06 -4.20 1.05
C MET A 121 2.01 -3.90 -0.13
N HIS A 122 1.96 -2.71 -0.69
CA HIS A 122 2.82 -2.29 -1.78
C HIS A 122 4.29 -2.04 -1.38
N THR A 123 4.59 -1.95 -0.07
CA THR A 123 5.98 -1.96 0.42
C THR A 123 6.69 -3.25 0.01
N TRP A 124 6.00 -4.39 0.09
CA TRP A 124 6.53 -5.65 -0.38
C TRP A 124 6.74 -5.66 -1.90
N ASP A 125 5.77 -5.20 -2.67
CA ASP A 125 5.87 -5.17 -4.14
C ASP A 125 7.11 -4.37 -4.61
N LEU A 126 7.32 -3.18 -4.03
CA LEU A 126 8.48 -2.34 -4.38
C LEU A 126 9.80 -2.95 -3.92
N ALA A 127 9.85 -3.46 -2.68
CA ALA A 127 11.04 -4.10 -2.14
C ALA A 127 11.43 -5.33 -2.97
N ARG A 128 10.47 -6.18 -3.33
CA ARG A 128 10.68 -7.39 -4.12
C ARG A 128 11.15 -7.07 -5.55
N ALA A 129 10.56 -6.06 -6.19
CA ALA A 129 10.97 -5.60 -7.52
C ALA A 129 12.41 -5.09 -7.55
N THR A 130 12.89 -4.51 -6.46
CA THR A 130 14.16 -3.77 -6.42
C THR A 130 15.25 -4.46 -5.60
N GLY A 131 14.96 -5.65 -5.02
CA GLY A 131 15.91 -6.44 -4.25
C GLY A 131 16.24 -5.85 -2.88
N GLN A 132 15.30 -5.12 -2.29
CA GLN A 132 15.42 -4.54 -0.96
C GLN A 132 14.81 -5.46 0.12
N ASP A 133 14.90 -5.07 1.39
CA ASP A 133 14.27 -5.81 2.50
C ASP A 133 12.75 -5.81 2.35
N GLU A 134 12.17 -6.97 2.11
CA GLU A 134 10.75 -7.19 1.81
C GLU A 134 9.92 -7.65 3.02
N ARG A 135 10.53 -7.68 4.20
CA ARG A 135 9.83 -8.11 5.42
C ARG A 135 8.78 -7.08 5.82
N LEU A 136 7.58 -7.57 6.01
CA LEU A 136 6.45 -6.83 6.56
C LEU A 136 6.25 -7.20 8.02
N ASP A 137 5.59 -6.32 8.77
CA ASP A 137 5.22 -6.60 10.16
C ASP A 137 4.21 -7.77 10.21
N PRO A 138 4.52 -8.89 10.90
CA PRO A 138 3.69 -10.08 10.87
C PRO A 138 2.35 -9.90 11.59
N ASP A 139 2.29 -9.03 12.61
CA ASP A 139 1.06 -8.78 13.35
C ASP A 139 0.07 -8.01 12.48
N LEU A 140 0.54 -6.99 11.75
CA LEU A 140 -0.30 -6.27 10.80
C LEU A 140 -0.69 -7.15 9.60
N CYS A 141 0.18 -8.02 9.12
CA CYS A 141 -0.19 -9.00 8.09
C CYS A 141 -1.35 -9.88 8.55
N ALA A 142 -1.32 -10.37 9.78
CA ALA A 142 -2.39 -11.19 10.36
C ALA A 142 -3.68 -10.37 10.56
N GLU A 143 -3.57 -9.13 11.06
CA GLU A 143 -4.71 -8.21 11.24
C GLU A 143 -5.41 -7.94 9.92
N LEU A 144 -4.68 -7.57 8.87
CA LEU A 144 -5.24 -7.30 7.53
C LEU A 144 -5.91 -8.53 6.94
N LEU A 145 -5.27 -9.69 7.03
CA LEU A 145 -5.85 -10.95 6.54
C LEU A 145 -7.15 -11.28 7.26
N ALA A 146 -7.19 -11.13 8.58
CA ALA A 146 -8.40 -11.36 9.38
C ALA A 146 -9.53 -10.38 9.02
N GLY A 147 -9.19 -9.10 8.76
CA GLY A 147 -10.16 -8.08 8.36
C GLY A 147 -10.70 -8.25 6.95
N MET A 148 -9.87 -8.68 6.00
CA MET A 148 -10.24 -8.85 4.60
C MET A 148 -10.92 -10.21 4.33
N GLY A 149 -10.60 -11.26 5.09
CA GLY A 149 -11.11 -12.61 4.88
C GLY A 149 -12.64 -12.68 4.75
N PRO A 150 -13.43 -12.10 5.66
CA PRO A 150 -14.89 -12.08 5.56
C PRO A 150 -15.43 -11.33 4.33
N LEU A 151 -14.62 -10.48 3.70
CA LEU A 151 -14.98 -9.63 2.55
C LEU A 151 -14.41 -10.18 1.24
N GLU A 152 -13.84 -11.39 1.23
CA GLU A 152 -13.11 -11.93 0.07
C GLU A 152 -13.92 -11.85 -1.22
N GLU A 153 -15.19 -12.24 -1.22
CA GLU A 153 -16.05 -12.18 -2.41
C GLU A 153 -16.23 -10.75 -2.95
N VAL A 154 -16.46 -9.79 -2.06
CA VAL A 154 -16.60 -8.37 -2.41
C VAL A 154 -15.29 -7.82 -2.96
N ILE A 155 -14.17 -8.14 -2.31
CA ILE A 155 -12.82 -7.74 -2.72
C ILE A 155 -12.50 -8.28 -4.12
N ARG A 156 -12.80 -9.56 -4.40
CA ARG A 156 -12.58 -10.16 -5.73
C ARG A 156 -13.46 -9.52 -6.80
N SER A 157 -14.73 -9.28 -6.50
CA SER A 157 -15.65 -8.67 -7.47
C SER A 157 -15.30 -7.22 -7.81
N SER A 158 -14.53 -6.53 -6.96
CA SER A 158 -14.07 -5.16 -7.23
C SER A 158 -13.02 -5.07 -8.35
N GLY A 159 -12.34 -6.17 -8.66
CA GLY A 159 -11.24 -6.21 -9.64
C GLY A 159 -9.94 -5.54 -9.16
N GLN A 160 -9.88 -5.09 -7.91
CA GLN A 160 -8.69 -4.44 -7.35
C GLN A 160 -7.61 -5.43 -6.91
N TYR A 161 -8.00 -6.67 -6.65
CA TYR A 161 -7.10 -7.74 -6.22
C TYR A 161 -7.08 -8.86 -7.26
N GLY A 162 -5.89 -9.40 -7.52
CA GLY A 162 -5.71 -10.56 -8.40
C GLY A 162 -6.35 -11.83 -7.85
N PRO A 163 -6.42 -12.92 -8.64
CA PRO A 163 -6.82 -14.23 -8.14
C PRO A 163 -5.93 -14.63 -6.97
N LYS A 164 -6.53 -15.29 -5.96
CA LYS A 164 -5.79 -15.82 -4.82
C LYS A 164 -4.73 -16.81 -5.28
N VAL A 165 -3.55 -16.71 -4.69
CA VAL A 165 -2.47 -17.68 -4.83
C VAL A 165 -2.51 -18.62 -3.63
N GLU A 166 -2.60 -19.91 -3.87
CA GLU A 166 -2.64 -20.92 -2.81
C GLU A 166 -1.27 -21.02 -2.13
N VAL A 167 -1.29 -20.96 -0.81
CA VAL A 167 -0.10 -21.10 0.04
C VAL A 167 -0.36 -22.13 1.13
N SER A 168 0.71 -22.64 1.77
CA SER A 168 0.56 -23.59 2.88
C SER A 168 -0.32 -23.02 4.00
N ARG A 169 -1.11 -23.88 4.63
CA ARG A 169 -1.89 -23.52 5.84
C ARG A 169 -1.00 -23.10 7.01
N ASP A 170 0.22 -23.65 7.05
CA ASP A 170 1.22 -23.37 8.09
C ASP A 170 2.20 -22.25 7.68
N ALA A 171 1.96 -21.57 6.55
CA ALA A 171 2.77 -20.44 6.15
C ALA A 171 2.69 -19.30 7.18
N ASP A 172 3.72 -18.46 7.20
CA ASP A 172 3.75 -17.26 8.04
C ASP A 172 2.68 -16.23 7.61
N PRO A 173 2.37 -15.24 8.46
CA PRO A 173 1.32 -14.27 8.18
C PRO A 173 1.56 -13.45 6.90
N GLN A 174 2.80 -13.07 6.59
CA GLN A 174 3.12 -12.33 5.37
C GLN A 174 2.84 -13.17 4.13
N THR A 175 3.31 -14.41 4.09
CA THR A 175 3.07 -15.35 2.99
C THR A 175 1.56 -15.55 2.76
N LYS A 176 0.77 -15.70 3.82
CA LYS A 176 -0.69 -15.84 3.74
C LYS A 176 -1.36 -14.59 3.20
N LEU A 177 -0.95 -13.40 3.67
CA LEU A 177 -1.48 -12.13 3.19
C LEU A 177 -1.18 -11.95 1.70
N LEU A 178 0.08 -12.19 1.28
CA LEU A 178 0.49 -12.08 -0.12
C LEU A 178 -0.32 -13.00 -1.03
N GLY A 179 -0.46 -14.28 -0.67
CA GLY A 179 -1.32 -15.21 -1.40
C GLY A 179 -2.77 -14.74 -1.47
N PHE A 180 -3.32 -14.23 -0.36
CA PHE A 180 -4.68 -13.70 -0.31
C PHE A 180 -4.88 -12.52 -1.27
N ILE A 181 -3.95 -11.56 -1.33
CA ILE A 181 -4.05 -10.40 -2.24
C ILE A 181 -3.65 -10.69 -3.68
N GLY A 182 -3.36 -11.97 -4.00
CA GLY A 182 -3.03 -12.40 -5.37
C GLY A 182 -1.58 -12.17 -5.77
N ARG A 183 -0.67 -12.14 -4.80
CA ARG A 183 0.78 -12.14 -5.05
C ARG A 183 1.34 -13.54 -4.88
N ASP A 184 2.25 -13.93 -5.76
CA ASP A 184 3.07 -15.13 -5.58
C ASP A 184 4.23 -14.80 -4.63
N PRO A 185 4.27 -15.37 -3.40
CA PRO A 185 5.36 -15.11 -2.47
C PRO A 185 6.73 -15.58 -2.97
N CYS A 186 6.75 -16.48 -3.96
CA CYS A 186 7.97 -16.99 -4.61
C CYS A 186 8.32 -16.21 -5.88
N TRP A 187 7.57 -15.17 -6.23
CA TRP A 187 7.83 -14.40 -7.43
C TRP A 187 9.26 -13.83 -7.45
N VAL A 188 9.90 -13.96 -8.60
CA VAL A 188 11.23 -13.38 -8.89
C VAL A 188 11.18 -12.65 -10.23
N PRO A 189 11.92 -11.55 -10.41
CA PRO A 189 12.00 -10.87 -11.69
C PRO A 189 12.50 -11.82 -12.79
N ALA A 190 11.88 -11.78 -13.97
CA ALA A 190 12.34 -12.56 -15.11
C ALA A 190 13.81 -12.19 -15.44
N GLY A 191 14.68 -13.18 -15.49
CA GLY A 191 16.12 -12.98 -15.72
C GLY A 191 17.01 -12.97 -14.47
N SER A 192 16.44 -13.07 -13.28
CA SER A 192 17.18 -13.36 -12.05
C SER A 192 17.35 -14.87 -11.94
N SER A 193 18.34 -15.44 -12.61
CA SER A 193 18.75 -16.82 -12.31
C SER A 193 19.34 -16.84 -10.90
N PRO A 194 18.97 -17.78 -10.02
CA PRO A 194 19.71 -17.99 -8.80
C PRO A 194 21.13 -18.40 -9.21
N ASP A 195 22.12 -17.61 -8.81
CA ASP A 195 23.52 -18.00 -8.94
C ASP A 195 23.70 -19.40 -8.37
N ARG A 196 24.31 -20.26 -9.21
CA ARG A 196 24.64 -21.65 -8.88
C ARG A 196 25.75 -21.69 -7.85
#